data_10eb726f6b4d16ce282db70f335b6d1f
#
_entry.id   10eb726f6b4d16ce282db70f335b6d1f
#
_cell.length_a   1.000
_cell.length_b   1.000
_cell.length_c   1.000
_cell.angle_alpha   90.00
_cell.angle_beta   90.00
_cell.angle_gamma   90.00
#
_symmetry.space_group_name_H-M   'P 1'
#
loop_
_entity.id
_entity.type
_entity.pdbx_description
1 polymer ?
#
loop_
_entity_poly.entity_id
_entity_poly.type
_entity_poly.pdbx_seq_one_letter_code
_entity_poly.pdbx_strand_id
1 'polypeptide(L)'
;MSLIGKEIVEFKAHAYHKGEFIEVSSEDLKGKWSIVCFYPADFTFVCPTELEDLQDQYATLQGLGVEVYSVSTDTHFTHKAWHDHSPAIGKIEYIMIADPSHAISGGFDVLDDEGLAQRGTFIIDPDGIVQAVEINADGIGRDASGLIDKIR
;
A
#
# COMPACT_ATOMS: atom_id res chain seq x y z
N MET A 1 9.85 12.83 -12.71
CA MET A 1 8.68 13.73 -12.63
C MET A 1 7.83 13.40 -11.43
N SER A 2 7.32 14.40 -10.74
CA SER A 2 6.43 14.18 -9.60
C SER A 2 5.05 13.75 -10.07
N LEU A 3 4.44 12.82 -9.32
CA LEU A 3 3.05 12.40 -9.54
C LEU A 3 2.04 13.29 -8.80
N ILE A 4 2.51 14.20 -7.95
CA ILE A 4 1.63 15.11 -7.21
C ILE A 4 0.78 15.93 -8.19
N GLY A 5 -0.52 15.96 -7.96
CA GLY A 5 -1.47 16.67 -8.83
C GLY A 5 -1.94 15.85 -10.03
N LYS A 6 -1.44 14.63 -10.19
CA LYS A 6 -1.83 13.76 -11.31
C LYS A 6 -2.80 12.67 -10.85
N GLU A 7 -3.68 12.28 -11.77
CA GLU A 7 -4.59 11.16 -11.53
C GLU A 7 -3.81 9.84 -11.54
N ILE A 8 -4.19 8.92 -10.65
CA ILE A 8 -3.59 7.58 -10.62
C ILE A 8 -3.91 6.83 -11.91
N VAL A 9 -2.99 5.92 -12.31
CA VAL A 9 -3.20 5.08 -13.49
C VAL A 9 -4.34 4.10 -13.26
N GLU A 10 -5.00 3.69 -14.33
CA GLU A 10 -6.00 2.63 -14.27
C GLU A 10 -5.31 1.29 -13.98
N PHE A 11 -5.87 0.54 -13.05
CA PHE A 11 -5.39 -0.81 -12.75
C PHE A 11 -6.50 -1.70 -12.25
N LYS A 12 -6.26 -3.01 -12.32
CA LYS A 12 -7.10 -4.04 -11.73
C LYS A 12 -6.17 -5.14 -11.24
N ALA A 13 -6.30 -5.53 -9.99
CA ALA A 13 -5.38 -6.47 -9.35
C ALA A 13 -6.09 -7.38 -8.37
N HIS A 14 -5.47 -8.53 -8.11
CA HIS A 14 -5.89 -9.39 -7.02
C HIS A 14 -5.33 -8.86 -5.70
N ALA A 15 -6.04 -9.15 -4.61
CA ALA A 15 -5.63 -8.72 -3.28
C ALA A 15 -6.05 -9.76 -2.24
N TYR A 16 -5.39 -9.70 -1.08
CA TYR A 16 -5.77 -10.47 0.10
C TYR A 16 -6.37 -9.53 1.14
N HIS A 17 -7.53 -9.89 1.68
CA HIS A 17 -8.23 -9.06 2.67
C HIS A 17 -9.01 -9.93 3.64
N LYS A 18 -8.62 -9.92 4.90
CA LYS A 18 -9.34 -10.59 6.00
C LYS A 18 -9.71 -12.03 5.70
N GLY A 19 -8.78 -12.81 5.20
CA GLY A 19 -8.98 -14.24 4.92
C GLY A 19 -9.52 -14.54 3.52
N GLU A 20 -9.80 -13.55 2.71
CA GLU A 20 -10.39 -13.72 1.38
C GLU A 20 -9.51 -13.13 0.28
N PHE A 21 -9.56 -13.75 -0.90
CA PHE A 21 -9.00 -13.15 -2.11
C PHE A 21 -10.08 -12.30 -2.79
N ILE A 22 -9.75 -11.05 -3.09
CA ILE A 22 -10.64 -10.10 -3.73
C ILE A 22 -9.95 -9.46 -4.93
N GLU A 23 -10.72 -8.74 -5.75
CA GLU A 23 -10.17 -7.89 -6.78
C GLU A 23 -10.29 -6.42 -6.35
N VAL A 24 -9.25 -5.64 -6.66
CA VAL A 24 -9.23 -4.19 -6.41
C VAL A 24 -8.89 -3.48 -7.71
N SER A 25 -9.60 -2.41 -8.01
CA SER A 25 -9.33 -1.57 -9.18
C SER A 25 -9.09 -0.12 -8.76
N SER A 26 -8.54 0.66 -9.69
CA SER A 26 -8.34 2.09 -9.48
C SER A 26 -9.65 2.83 -9.16
N GLU A 27 -10.78 2.35 -9.69
CA GLU A 27 -12.10 2.93 -9.39
C GLU A 27 -12.47 2.78 -7.92
N ASP A 28 -12.02 1.72 -7.25
CA ASP A 28 -12.30 1.48 -5.83
C ASP A 28 -11.66 2.54 -4.93
N LEU A 29 -10.61 3.20 -5.40
CA LEU A 29 -9.92 4.25 -4.66
C LEU A 29 -10.63 5.60 -4.76
N LYS A 30 -11.57 5.76 -5.68
CA LYS A 30 -12.32 7.01 -5.86
C LYS A 30 -13.49 7.09 -4.87
N GLY A 31 -13.85 8.30 -4.50
CA GLY A 31 -14.96 8.56 -3.59
C GLY A 31 -14.56 8.69 -2.13
N LYS A 32 -13.31 8.41 -1.79
CA LYS A 32 -12.76 8.56 -0.44
C LYS A 32 -11.27 8.77 -0.51
N TRP A 33 -10.68 9.28 0.56
CA TRP A 33 -9.23 9.38 0.68
C TRP A 33 -8.63 7.98 0.80
N SER A 34 -7.46 7.78 0.19
CA SER A 34 -6.75 6.50 0.22
C SER A 34 -5.28 6.70 0.51
N ILE A 35 -4.70 5.74 1.23
CA ILE A 35 -3.26 5.64 1.44
C ILE A 35 -2.81 4.35 0.75
N VAL A 36 -1.85 4.46 -0.16
CA VAL A 36 -1.26 3.31 -0.84
C VAL A 36 0.20 3.22 -0.43
N CYS A 37 0.55 2.12 0.23
CA CYS A 37 1.86 1.92 0.83
C CYS A 37 2.58 0.79 0.09
N PHE A 38 3.60 1.15 -0.69
CA PHE A 38 4.43 0.18 -1.43
C PHE A 38 5.57 -0.30 -0.55
N TYR A 39 5.95 -1.56 -0.69
CA TYR A 39 7.11 -2.15 -0.02
C TYR A 39 7.75 -3.19 -0.94
N PRO A 40 9.05 -3.51 -0.72
CA PRO A 40 9.79 -4.37 -1.66
C PRO A 40 9.27 -5.80 -1.78
N ALA A 41 9.05 -6.50 -0.66
CA ALA A 41 8.68 -7.91 -0.74
C ALA A 41 8.16 -8.44 0.60
N ASP A 42 7.29 -9.44 0.51
CA ASP A 42 6.85 -10.24 1.66
C ASP A 42 8.05 -11.04 2.22
N PHE A 43 7.94 -11.48 3.46
CA PHE A 43 8.94 -12.31 4.15
C PHE A 43 10.31 -11.64 4.30
N THR A 44 10.33 -10.32 4.53
CA THR A 44 11.56 -9.55 4.81
C THR A 44 11.54 -8.97 6.22
N PHE A 45 12.67 -8.37 6.66
CA PHE A 45 12.84 -7.93 8.06
C PHE A 45 12.26 -6.55 8.36
N VAL A 46 12.40 -5.59 7.46
CA VAL A 46 11.97 -4.19 7.71
C VAL A 46 10.48 -4.02 7.40
N CYS A 47 9.98 -4.66 6.37
CA CYS A 47 8.60 -4.53 5.92
C CYS A 47 7.56 -4.89 6.99
N PRO A 48 7.71 -5.98 7.78
CA PRO A 48 6.71 -6.31 8.80
C PRO A 48 6.50 -5.20 9.81
N THR A 49 7.57 -4.54 10.24
CA THR A 49 7.49 -3.44 11.22
C THR A 49 6.70 -2.25 10.64
N GLU A 50 6.98 -1.87 9.39
CA GLU A 50 6.27 -0.79 8.72
C GLU A 50 4.78 -1.10 8.53
N LEU A 51 4.47 -2.30 8.11
CA LEU A 51 3.10 -2.71 7.83
C LEU A 51 2.28 -2.88 9.12
N GLU A 52 2.92 -3.37 10.19
CA GLU A 52 2.28 -3.43 11.51
C GLU A 52 2.00 -2.03 12.05
N ASP A 53 2.94 -1.10 11.90
CA ASP A 53 2.76 0.28 12.30
C ASP A 53 1.60 0.94 11.55
N LEU A 54 1.47 0.67 10.26
CA LEU A 54 0.34 1.13 9.47
C LEU A 54 -0.99 0.56 9.99
N GLN A 55 -1.00 -0.71 10.39
CA GLN A 55 -2.19 -1.34 10.99
C GLN A 55 -2.56 -0.68 12.32
N ASP A 56 -1.56 -0.29 13.13
CA ASP A 56 -1.82 0.40 14.40
C ASP A 56 -2.56 1.73 14.20
N GLN A 57 -2.38 2.37 13.04
CA GLN A 57 -3.07 3.62 12.69
C GLN A 57 -4.37 3.40 11.91
N TYR A 58 -4.65 2.18 11.51
CA TYR A 58 -5.74 1.87 10.57
C TYR A 58 -7.12 2.28 11.11
N ALA A 59 -7.41 1.97 12.37
CA ALA A 59 -8.72 2.31 12.96
C ALA A 59 -8.95 3.83 12.97
N THR A 60 -7.93 4.62 13.30
CA THR A 60 -8.00 6.08 13.28
C THR A 60 -8.21 6.59 11.85
N LEU A 61 -7.48 6.03 10.88
CA LEU A 61 -7.61 6.42 9.48
C LEU A 61 -9.01 6.08 8.94
N GLN A 62 -9.54 4.91 9.26
CA GLN A 62 -10.91 4.56 8.89
C GLN A 62 -11.94 5.52 9.49
N GLY A 63 -11.73 5.94 10.72
CA GLY A 63 -12.58 6.92 11.38
C GLY A 63 -12.56 8.30 10.69
N LEU A 64 -11.49 8.60 9.95
CA LEU A 64 -11.38 9.82 9.14
C LEU A 64 -11.91 9.63 7.71
N GLY A 65 -12.42 8.45 7.37
CA GLY A 65 -12.92 8.16 6.03
C GLY A 65 -11.82 7.76 5.05
N VAL A 66 -10.67 7.29 5.55
CA VAL A 66 -9.51 6.93 4.74
C VAL A 66 -9.41 5.42 4.63
N GLU A 67 -9.26 4.90 3.40
CA GLU A 67 -8.96 3.49 3.19
C GLU A 67 -7.45 3.29 3.01
N VAL A 68 -6.96 2.13 3.40
CA VAL A 68 -5.54 1.82 3.40
C VAL A 68 -5.27 0.58 2.54
N TYR A 69 -4.24 0.66 1.71
CA TYR A 69 -3.79 -0.44 0.86
C TYR A 69 -2.28 -0.60 0.98
N SER A 70 -1.81 -1.84 1.05
CA SER A 70 -0.39 -2.12 0.85
C SER A 70 -0.19 -2.81 -0.50
N VAL A 71 0.96 -2.60 -1.12
CA VAL A 71 1.27 -3.16 -2.45
C VAL A 71 2.71 -3.65 -2.47
N SER A 72 2.92 -4.85 -2.98
CA SER A 72 4.24 -5.34 -3.37
C SER A 72 4.10 -6.13 -4.67
N THR A 73 5.22 -6.49 -5.29
CA THR A 73 5.22 -7.27 -6.52
C THR A 73 5.02 -8.77 -6.28
N ASP A 74 4.75 -9.17 -5.05
CA ASP A 74 4.38 -10.55 -4.70
C ASP A 74 2.96 -10.88 -5.18
N THR A 75 2.64 -12.17 -5.24
CA THR A 75 1.28 -12.62 -5.56
C THR A 75 0.36 -12.53 -4.33
N HIS A 76 -0.95 -12.57 -4.57
CA HIS A 76 -1.93 -12.63 -3.48
C HIS A 76 -1.82 -13.93 -2.68
N PHE A 77 -1.33 -15.01 -3.28
CA PHE A 77 -1.05 -16.27 -2.58
C PHE A 77 0.07 -16.08 -1.56
N THR A 78 1.13 -15.35 -1.93
CA THR A 78 2.24 -15.03 -1.04
C THR A 78 1.78 -14.14 0.11
N HIS A 79 0.93 -13.15 -0.15
CA HIS A 79 0.34 -12.29 0.89
C HIS A 79 -0.42 -13.12 1.92
N LYS A 80 -1.24 -14.07 1.46
CA LYS A 80 -1.98 -14.94 2.36
C LYS A 80 -1.04 -15.79 3.21
N ALA A 81 -0.03 -16.40 2.59
CA ALA A 81 0.96 -17.22 3.30
C ALA A 81 1.68 -16.42 4.38
N TRP A 82 2.08 -15.20 4.06
CA TRP A 82 2.78 -14.32 4.99
C TRP A 82 1.85 -13.90 6.15
N HIS A 83 0.62 -13.55 5.84
CA HIS A 83 -0.39 -13.19 6.83
C HIS A 83 -0.66 -14.36 7.80
N ASP A 84 -0.77 -15.58 7.27
CA ASP A 84 -1.03 -16.77 8.08
C ASP A 84 0.18 -17.19 8.93
N HIS A 85 1.39 -16.86 8.49
CA HIS A 85 2.63 -17.34 9.10
C HIS A 85 3.28 -16.33 10.05
N SER A 86 3.16 -15.04 9.81
CA SER A 86 3.81 -13.99 10.61
C SER A 86 2.85 -13.44 11.67
N PRO A 87 3.23 -13.46 12.97
CA PRO A 87 2.40 -12.84 14.01
C PRO A 87 2.14 -11.36 13.79
N ALA A 88 3.13 -10.61 13.30
CA ALA A 88 2.99 -9.18 13.03
C ALA A 88 2.03 -8.93 11.86
N ILE A 89 2.23 -9.64 10.74
CA ILE A 89 1.42 -9.47 9.54
C ILE A 89 0.02 -10.05 9.73
N GLY A 90 -0.12 -11.06 10.57
CA GLY A 90 -1.42 -11.64 10.92
C GLY A 90 -2.40 -10.66 11.57
N LYS A 91 -1.92 -9.53 12.08
CA LYS A 91 -2.75 -8.46 12.64
C LYS A 91 -3.37 -7.56 11.57
N ILE A 92 -2.87 -7.58 10.35
CA ILE A 92 -3.28 -6.66 9.29
C ILE A 92 -4.71 -6.91 8.85
N GLU A 93 -5.53 -5.85 8.89
CA GLU A 93 -6.92 -5.88 8.47
C GLU A 93 -7.18 -5.07 7.19
N TYR A 94 -6.23 -4.22 6.78
CA TYR A 94 -6.36 -3.47 5.53
C TYR A 94 -6.07 -4.36 4.31
N ILE A 95 -6.35 -3.83 3.12
CA ILE A 95 -6.26 -4.59 1.87
C ILE A 95 -4.81 -4.68 1.42
N MET A 96 -4.36 -5.91 1.13
CA MET A 96 -3.00 -6.20 0.65
C MET A 96 -3.06 -6.53 -0.85
N ILE A 97 -2.71 -5.55 -1.69
CA ILE A 97 -2.76 -5.69 -3.14
C ILE A 97 -1.52 -6.41 -3.67
N ALA A 98 -1.75 -7.33 -4.61
CA ALA A 98 -0.69 -8.05 -5.32
C ALA A 98 -0.41 -7.38 -6.67
N ASP A 99 0.86 -7.14 -6.98
CA ASP A 99 1.28 -6.52 -8.24
C ASP A 99 2.36 -7.32 -8.97
N PRO A 100 2.13 -8.64 -9.23
CA PRO A 100 3.15 -9.46 -9.90
C PRO A 100 3.40 -9.05 -11.35
N SER A 101 2.47 -8.35 -11.99
CA SER A 101 2.67 -7.83 -13.34
C SER A 101 3.48 -6.53 -13.38
N HIS A 102 3.75 -5.91 -12.22
CA HIS A 102 4.45 -4.64 -12.07
C HIS A 102 3.68 -3.41 -12.62
N ALA A 103 2.42 -3.58 -12.99
CA ALA A 103 1.63 -2.50 -13.59
C ALA A 103 1.38 -1.37 -12.62
N ILE A 104 1.07 -1.67 -11.34
CA ILE A 104 0.79 -0.65 -10.33
C ILE A 104 2.09 0.02 -9.90
N SER A 105 3.11 -0.76 -9.56
CA SER A 105 4.41 -0.23 -9.14
C SER A 105 5.05 0.62 -10.23
N GLY A 106 4.94 0.19 -11.49
CA GLY A 106 5.41 0.98 -12.63
C GLY A 106 4.61 2.25 -12.83
N GLY A 107 3.28 2.17 -12.70
CA GLY A 107 2.40 3.32 -12.86
C GLY A 107 2.56 4.37 -11.77
N PHE A 108 2.97 3.97 -10.57
CA PHE A 108 3.28 4.88 -9.46
C PHE A 108 4.75 5.28 -9.41
N ASP A 109 5.52 4.84 -10.41
CA ASP A 109 6.96 5.18 -10.55
C ASP A 109 7.80 4.79 -9.33
N VAL A 110 7.50 3.63 -8.75
CA VAL A 110 8.25 3.07 -7.61
C VAL A 110 8.88 1.70 -7.92
N LEU A 111 8.82 1.25 -9.16
CA LEU A 111 9.42 -0.02 -9.55
C LEU A 111 10.92 0.17 -9.73
N ASP A 112 11.72 -0.67 -9.04
CA ASP A 112 13.18 -0.61 -9.16
C ASP A 112 13.70 -1.52 -10.29
N ASP A 113 15.01 -1.52 -10.51
CA ASP A 113 15.63 -2.29 -11.58
C ASP A 113 15.59 -3.81 -11.34
N GLU A 114 15.32 -4.24 -10.12
CA GLU A 114 15.24 -5.66 -9.76
C GLU A 114 13.82 -6.21 -9.80
N GLY A 115 12.84 -5.38 -10.15
CA GLY A 115 11.43 -5.79 -10.21
C GLY A 115 10.72 -5.72 -8.87
N LEU A 116 11.28 -5.00 -7.90
CA LEU A 116 10.67 -4.79 -6.60
C LEU A 116 10.14 -3.36 -6.48
N ALA A 117 9.15 -3.16 -5.64
CA ALA A 117 8.66 -1.82 -5.35
C ALA A 117 9.57 -1.13 -4.33
N GLN A 118 9.81 0.15 -4.53
CA GLN A 118 10.48 0.98 -3.53
C GLN A 118 9.52 1.26 -2.36
N ARG A 119 10.06 1.73 -1.23
CA ARG A 119 9.25 2.07 -0.05
C ARG A 119 8.56 3.41 -0.26
N GLY A 120 7.47 3.39 -1.02
CA GLY A 120 6.71 4.58 -1.37
C GLY A 120 5.36 4.61 -0.66
N THR A 121 4.96 5.79 -0.17
CA THR A 121 3.64 6.01 0.42
C THR A 121 2.97 7.14 -0.33
N PHE A 122 1.75 6.89 -0.80
CA PHE A 122 0.98 7.85 -1.60
C PHE A 122 -0.33 8.15 -0.89
N ILE A 123 -0.68 9.44 -0.80
CA ILE A 123 -1.98 9.88 -0.30
C ILE A 123 -2.77 10.35 -1.51
N ILE A 124 -3.94 9.76 -1.72
CA ILE A 124 -4.77 9.97 -2.90
C ILE A 124 -6.13 10.50 -2.45
N ASP A 125 -6.60 11.59 -3.09
CA ASP A 125 -7.87 12.21 -2.76
C ASP A 125 -9.06 11.46 -3.38
N PRO A 126 -10.32 11.85 -3.05
CA PRO A 126 -11.51 11.18 -3.60
C PRO A 126 -11.67 11.25 -5.12
N ASP A 127 -10.98 12.17 -5.78
CA ASP A 127 -10.99 12.27 -7.25
C ASP A 127 -9.92 11.38 -7.91
N GLY A 128 -9.14 10.67 -7.12
CA GLY A 128 -8.06 9.83 -7.63
C GLY A 128 -6.79 10.60 -7.93
N ILE A 129 -6.62 11.78 -7.35
CA ILE A 129 -5.45 12.65 -7.57
C ILE A 129 -4.45 12.46 -6.44
N VAL A 130 -3.18 12.30 -6.79
CA VAL A 130 -2.09 12.15 -5.81
C VAL A 130 -1.84 13.50 -5.13
N GLN A 131 -1.97 13.54 -3.81
CA GLN A 131 -1.80 14.76 -3.02
C GLN A 131 -0.48 14.79 -2.24
N ALA A 132 0.10 13.64 -1.90
CA ALA A 132 1.38 13.58 -1.19
C ALA A 132 2.11 12.28 -1.55
N VAL A 133 3.44 12.36 -1.60
CA VAL A 133 4.32 11.23 -1.90
C VAL A 133 5.48 11.26 -0.93
N GLU A 134 5.81 10.10 -0.35
CA GLU A 134 7.03 9.90 0.43
C GLU A 134 7.69 8.62 -0.07
N ILE A 135 8.95 8.71 -0.51
CA ILE A 135 9.69 7.54 -0.99
C ILE A 135 10.98 7.44 -0.18
N ASN A 136 11.19 6.29 0.48
CA ASN A 136 12.37 6.01 1.28
C ASN A 136 13.26 5.01 0.55
N ALA A 137 14.58 5.13 0.74
CA ALA A 137 15.54 4.14 0.27
C ALA A 137 15.29 2.79 0.95
N ASP A 138 15.65 1.72 0.27
CA ASP A 138 15.61 0.39 0.87
C ASP A 138 16.48 0.37 2.13
N GLY A 139 15.98 -0.22 3.18
CA GLY A 139 16.64 -0.21 4.49
C GLY A 139 16.29 0.98 5.38
N ILE A 140 15.61 1.99 4.86
CA ILE A 140 15.09 3.12 5.63
C ILE A 140 13.61 2.90 5.88
N GLY A 141 13.25 2.57 7.12
CA GLY A 141 11.84 2.32 7.48
C GLY A 141 11.00 3.58 7.52
N ARG A 142 9.69 3.40 7.48
CA ARG A 142 8.70 4.48 7.52
C ARG A 142 7.94 4.46 8.84
N ASP A 143 7.42 5.63 9.23
CA ASP A 143 6.57 5.80 10.40
C ASP A 143 5.17 6.22 9.92
N ALA A 144 4.15 5.43 10.25
CA ALA A 144 2.79 5.68 9.82
C ALA A 144 2.08 6.76 10.64
N SER A 145 2.59 7.11 11.82
CA SER A 145 1.92 8.07 12.70
C SER A 145 1.74 9.46 12.06
N GLY A 146 2.67 9.88 11.22
CA GLY A 146 2.60 11.16 10.51
C GLY A 146 1.55 11.25 9.43
N LEU A 147 1.00 10.11 8.98
CA LEU A 147 -0.01 10.09 7.92
C LEU A 147 -1.32 10.72 8.35
N ILE A 148 -1.68 10.57 9.61
CA ILE A 148 -2.93 11.14 10.16
C ILE A 148 -2.90 12.66 10.06
N ASP A 149 -1.77 13.28 10.39
CA ASP A 149 -1.63 14.73 10.35
C ASP A 149 -1.71 15.30 8.93
N LYS A 150 -1.27 14.52 7.94
CA LYS A 150 -1.31 14.96 6.54
C LYS A 150 -2.71 14.97 5.95
N ILE A 151 -3.63 14.21 6.52
CA ILE A 151 -4.99 14.03 5.99
C ILE A 151 -6.01 14.91 6.71
N ARG A 152 -5.74 15.28 7.93
CA ARG A 152 -6.63 16.14 8.72
C ARG A 152 -6.86 17.51 8.10
#